data_2220c22749157e37bb29c94665f0b73b
#
_entry.id   2220c22749157e37bb29c94665f0b73b
#
_cell.length_a   1.000
_cell.length_b   1.000
_cell.length_c   1.000
_cell.angle_alpha   90.00
_cell.angle_beta   90.00
_cell.angle_gamma   90.00
#
_symmetry.space_group_name_H-M   'P 1'
#
loop_
_entity.id
_entity.type
_entity.pdbx_description
1 polymer ?
#
loop_
_entity_poly.entity_id
_entity_poly.type
_entity_poly.pdbx_seq_one_letter_code
_entity_poly.pdbx_strand_id
1 'polypeptide(L)'
;MEEKSVFARRLRTAREARGVSQKQLGILAGIDQFVASARINQYERGKHVPDVQTAQRLATELNVPVSYLYEPDDELADLIRLLGGCSRDQRRQLIAQLRPPEPD
;
A
#
# COMPACT_ATOMS: atom_id res chain seq x y z
N MET A 1 -16.04 2.62 19.81
CA MET A 1 -15.96 1.98 18.49
C MET A 1 -14.53 2.07 18.00
N GLU A 2 -13.93 0.93 17.75
CA GLU A 2 -12.54 0.91 17.28
C GLU A 2 -12.48 1.24 15.82
N GLU A 3 -11.59 2.14 15.47
CA GLU A 3 -11.30 2.42 14.07
C GLU A 3 -10.46 1.28 13.51
N LYS A 4 -10.80 0.83 12.30
CA LYS A 4 -9.93 -0.09 11.58
C LYS A 4 -8.60 0.59 11.34
N SER A 5 -7.53 -0.16 11.46
CA SER A 5 -6.22 0.38 11.17
C SER A 5 -6.18 0.85 9.71
N VAL A 6 -5.40 1.89 9.49
CA VAL A 6 -5.20 2.42 8.14
C VAL A 6 -4.64 1.33 7.23
N PHE A 7 -3.64 0.59 7.71
CA PHE A 7 -3.03 -0.48 6.95
C PHE A 7 -4.07 -1.51 6.50
N ALA A 8 -4.92 -1.96 7.42
CA ALA A 8 -5.95 -2.97 7.12
C ALA A 8 -6.85 -2.52 5.98
N ARG A 9 -7.33 -1.30 6.06
CA ARG A 9 -8.24 -0.72 5.07
C ARG A 9 -7.56 -0.54 3.72
N ARG A 10 -6.35 -0.01 3.70
CA ARG A 10 -5.58 0.21 2.46
C ARG A 10 -5.22 -1.10 1.79
N LEU A 11 -4.83 -2.09 2.57
CA LEU A 11 -4.46 -3.40 2.04
C LEU A 11 -5.64 -4.03 1.30
N ARG A 12 -6.80 -4.02 1.93
CA ARG A 12 -8.01 -4.57 1.31
C ARG A 12 -8.39 -3.81 0.05
N THR A 13 -8.39 -2.49 0.10
CA THR A 13 -8.72 -1.66 -1.06
C THR A 13 -7.80 -1.95 -2.23
N ALA A 14 -6.50 -2.02 -1.99
CA ALA A 14 -5.51 -2.28 -3.03
C ALA A 14 -5.66 -3.71 -3.58
N ARG A 15 -5.92 -4.68 -2.70
CA ARG A 15 -6.12 -6.07 -3.13
C ARG A 15 -7.35 -6.21 -4.04
N GLU A 16 -8.46 -5.60 -3.65
CA GLU A 16 -9.68 -5.65 -4.44
C GLU A 16 -9.48 -4.95 -5.80
N ALA A 17 -8.78 -3.82 -5.80
CA ALA A 17 -8.46 -3.11 -7.05
C ALA A 17 -7.58 -3.96 -7.97
N ARG A 18 -6.68 -4.74 -7.40
CA ARG A 18 -5.80 -5.63 -8.16
C ARG A 18 -6.54 -6.88 -8.67
N GLY A 19 -7.67 -7.21 -8.07
CA GLY A 19 -8.48 -8.35 -8.47
C GLY A 19 -7.92 -9.70 -8.04
N VAL A 20 -7.12 -9.74 -6.97
CA VAL A 20 -6.58 -11.00 -6.45
C VAL A 20 -7.25 -11.38 -5.14
N SER A 21 -7.32 -12.69 -4.88
CA SER A 21 -7.85 -13.21 -3.63
C SER A 21 -6.85 -13.00 -2.49
N GLN A 22 -7.33 -13.14 -1.26
CA GLN A 22 -6.45 -13.12 -0.09
C GLN A 22 -5.37 -14.20 -0.20
N LYS A 23 -5.75 -15.39 -0.62
CA LYS A 23 -4.80 -16.50 -0.78
C LYS A 23 -3.74 -16.18 -1.85
N GLN A 24 -4.19 -15.71 -3.01
CA GLN A 24 -3.27 -15.36 -4.10
C GLN A 24 -2.27 -14.30 -3.67
N LEU A 25 -2.77 -13.24 -3.02
CA LEU A 25 -1.89 -12.17 -2.54
C LEU A 25 -0.86 -12.71 -1.55
N GLY A 26 -1.30 -13.53 -0.60
CA GLY A 26 -0.39 -14.09 0.39
C GLY A 26 0.71 -14.93 -0.24
N ILE A 27 0.35 -15.79 -1.18
CA ILE A 27 1.33 -16.63 -1.88
C ILE A 27 2.32 -15.77 -2.67
N LEU A 28 1.81 -14.78 -3.40
CA LEU A 28 2.67 -13.87 -4.17
C LEU A 28 3.64 -13.11 -3.28
N ALA A 29 3.22 -12.78 -2.07
CA ALA A 29 4.07 -12.07 -1.10
C ALA A 29 5.01 -13.00 -0.33
N GLY A 30 5.04 -14.28 -0.66
CA GLY A 30 5.96 -15.23 -0.04
C GLY A 30 5.44 -15.90 1.22
N ILE A 31 4.15 -15.80 1.51
CA ILE A 31 3.53 -16.47 2.65
C ILE A 31 3.19 -17.90 2.25
N ASP A 32 3.41 -18.85 3.17
CA ASP A 32 3.11 -20.24 2.94
C ASP A 32 1.65 -20.42 2.51
N GLN A 33 1.44 -21.24 1.48
CA GLN A 33 0.11 -21.39 0.86
C GLN A 33 -0.96 -21.90 1.83
N PHE A 34 -0.58 -22.65 2.85
CA PHE A 34 -1.52 -23.23 3.80
C PHE A 34 -2.06 -22.21 4.81
N VAL A 35 -1.35 -21.09 5.00
CA VAL A 35 -1.74 -20.04 5.93
C VAL A 35 -1.97 -18.69 5.24
N ALA A 36 -1.74 -18.60 3.94
CA ALA A 36 -1.76 -17.35 3.20
C ALA A 36 -3.09 -16.62 3.34
N SER A 37 -4.20 -17.29 3.08
CA SER A 37 -5.52 -16.67 3.16
C SER A 37 -5.82 -16.16 4.57
N ALA A 38 -5.57 -16.99 5.57
CA ALA A 38 -5.81 -16.63 6.96
C ALA A 38 -4.94 -15.43 7.39
N ARG A 39 -3.68 -15.43 6.97
CA ARG A 39 -2.75 -14.37 7.33
C ARG A 39 -3.17 -13.03 6.72
N ILE A 40 -3.50 -13.00 5.44
CA ILE A 40 -3.97 -11.78 4.79
C ILE A 40 -5.28 -11.31 5.42
N ASN A 41 -6.19 -12.24 5.72
CA ASN A 41 -7.44 -11.88 6.37
C ASN A 41 -7.19 -11.20 7.73
N GLN A 42 -6.24 -11.70 8.51
CA GLN A 42 -5.89 -11.10 9.79
C GLN A 42 -5.36 -9.67 9.62
N TYR A 43 -4.53 -9.45 8.59
CA TYR A 43 -4.03 -8.11 8.27
C TYR A 43 -5.18 -7.18 7.87
N GLU A 44 -6.10 -7.64 7.02
CA GLU A 44 -7.23 -6.84 6.53
C GLU A 44 -8.27 -6.55 7.61
N ARG A 45 -8.29 -7.36 8.66
CA ARG A 45 -9.18 -7.12 9.80
C ARG A 45 -8.50 -6.34 10.93
N GLY A 46 -7.25 -5.99 10.77
CA GLY A 46 -6.52 -5.23 11.78
C GLY A 46 -6.12 -6.03 13.01
N LYS A 47 -6.20 -7.36 12.94
CA LYS A 47 -5.85 -8.22 14.07
C LYS A 47 -4.35 -8.43 14.21
N HIS A 48 -3.63 -8.35 13.11
CA HIS A 48 -2.17 -8.44 13.07
C HIS A 48 -1.62 -7.38 12.14
N VAL A 49 -0.44 -6.91 12.44
CA VAL A 49 0.29 -5.94 11.61
C VAL A 49 1.53 -6.66 11.09
N PRO A 50 1.74 -6.68 9.77
CA PRO A 50 2.94 -7.31 9.23
C PRO A 50 4.18 -6.50 9.57
N ASP A 51 5.34 -7.17 9.58
CA ASP A 51 6.60 -6.46 9.69
C ASP A 51 6.86 -5.66 8.40
N VAL A 52 7.88 -4.80 8.46
CA VAL A 52 8.21 -3.89 7.33
C VAL A 52 8.49 -4.68 6.05
N GLN A 53 9.24 -5.76 6.16
CA GLN A 53 9.61 -6.55 4.98
C GLN A 53 8.39 -7.18 4.32
N THR A 54 7.48 -7.74 5.11
CA THR A 54 6.23 -8.32 4.59
C THR A 54 5.37 -7.22 3.96
N ALA A 55 5.26 -6.06 4.62
CA ALA A 55 4.49 -4.94 4.08
C ALA A 55 5.05 -4.49 2.73
N GLN A 56 6.37 -4.44 2.58
CA GLN A 56 7.01 -4.08 1.32
C GLN A 56 6.71 -5.09 0.22
N ARG A 57 6.72 -6.39 0.55
CA ARG A 57 6.36 -7.43 -0.42
C ARG A 57 4.91 -7.32 -0.86
N LEU A 58 4.01 -7.08 0.09
CA LEU A 58 2.60 -6.87 -0.23
C LEU A 58 2.41 -5.67 -1.15
N ALA A 59 3.05 -4.56 -0.84
CA ALA A 59 2.97 -3.35 -1.65
C ALA A 59 3.47 -3.59 -3.08
N THR A 60 4.59 -4.30 -3.21
CA THR A 60 5.15 -4.65 -4.51
C THR A 60 4.16 -5.46 -5.34
N GLU A 61 3.55 -6.48 -4.74
CA GLU A 61 2.59 -7.33 -5.44
C GLU A 61 1.29 -6.59 -5.79
N LEU A 62 0.94 -5.58 -5.00
CA LEU A 62 -0.23 -4.75 -5.25
C LEU A 62 0.08 -3.56 -6.16
N ASN A 63 1.34 -3.39 -6.52
CA ASN A 63 1.80 -2.31 -7.39
C ASN A 63 1.49 -0.92 -6.81
N VAL A 64 1.71 -0.76 -5.52
CA VAL A 64 1.58 0.52 -4.82
C VAL A 64 2.84 0.80 -4.00
N PRO A 65 3.16 2.08 -3.75
CA PRO A 65 4.23 2.38 -2.79
C PRO A 65 3.85 1.87 -1.40
N VAL A 66 4.82 1.38 -0.63
CA VAL A 66 4.52 0.88 0.72
C VAL A 66 3.92 1.99 1.60
N SER A 67 4.31 3.24 1.38
CA SER A 67 3.76 4.39 2.10
C SER A 67 2.25 4.54 1.92
N TYR A 68 1.72 4.12 0.77
CA TYR A 68 0.27 4.11 0.54
C TYR A 68 -0.47 3.33 1.64
N LEU A 69 0.09 2.21 2.05
CA LEU A 69 -0.56 1.33 3.03
C LEU A 69 -0.66 1.95 4.43
N TYR A 70 0.11 3.00 4.69
CA TYR A 70 0.17 3.63 6.02
C TYR A 70 -0.40 5.04 6.04
N GLU A 71 -0.81 5.59 4.90
CA GLU A 71 -1.28 6.96 4.83
C GLU A 71 -2.75 7.06 5.26
N PRO A 72 -3.05 7.76 6.38
CA PRO A 72 -4.43 7.88 6.85
C PRO A 72 -5.32 8.80 6.01
N ASP A 73 -4.76 9.82 5.37
CA ASP A 73 -5.52 10.75 4.55
C ASP A 73 -5.84 10.10 3.20
N ASP A 74 -7.12 10.01 2.87
CA ASP A 74 -7.56 9.31 1.65
C ASP A 74 -7.07 10.02 0.38
N GLU A 75 -7.10 11.33 0.35
CA GLU A 75 -6.65 12.09 -0.82
C GLU A 75 -5.14 11.95 -1.00
N LEU A 76 -4.38 12.07 0.09
CA LEU A 76 -2.94 11.92 0.03
C LEU A 76 -2.56 10.48 -0.34
N ALA A 77 -3.27 9.50 0.18
CA ALA A 77 -3.03 8.10 -0.19
C ALA A 77 -3.25 7.87 -1.68
N ASP A 78 -4.31 8.45 -2.24
CA ASP A 78 -4.58 8.34 -3.67
C ASP A 78 -3.48 9.01 -4.48
N LEU A 79 -3.01 10.17 -4.03
CA LEU A 79 -1.90 10.88 -4.67
C LEU A 79 -0.62 10.04 -4.64
N ILE A 80 -0.31 9.43 -3.51
CA ILE A 80 0.86 8.54 -3.38
C ILE A 80 0.76 7.39 -4.38
N ARG A 81 -0.41 6.77 -4.48
CA ARG A 81 -0.65 5.67 -5.42
C ARG A 81 -0.40 6.10 -6.85
N LEU A 82 -0.94 7.26 -7.24
CA LEU A 82 -0.77 7.80 -8.59
C LEU A 82 0.70 8.16 -8.87
N LEU A 83 1.38 8.77 -7.92
CA LEU A 83 2.79 9.12 -8.06
C LEU A 83 3.67 7.88 -8.20
N GLY A 84 3.29 6.79 -7.53
CA GLY A 84 3.99 5.53 -7.66
C GLY A 84 3.96 4.97 -9.07
N GLY A 85 2.92 5.29 -9.86
CA GLY A 85 2.81 4.88 -11.25
C GLY A 85 3.50 5.81 -12.25
N CYS A 86 3.99 6.96 -11.79
CA CYS A 86 4.68 7.91 -12.65
C CYS A 86 6.13 7.50 -12.88
N SER A 87 6.69 7.93 -14.02
CA SER A 87 8.11 7.76 -14.29
C SER A 87 8.93 8.64 -13.35
N ARG A 88 10.21 8.34 -13.27
CA ARG A 88 11.15 9.14 -12.48
C ARG A 88 11.17 10.61 -12.96
N ASP A 89 11.18 10.82 -14.26
CA ASP A 89 11.18 12.16 -14.84
C ASP A 89 9.88 12.91 -14.51
N GLN A 90 8.74 12.25 -14.61
CA GLN A 90 7.47 12.85 -14.24
C GLN A 90 7.46 13.28 -12.79
N ARG A 91 7.96 12.42 -11.88
CA ARG A 91 8.02 12.76 -10.47
C ARG A 91 8.95 13.94 -10.21
N ARG A 92 10.09 14.02 -10.91
CA ARG A 92 11.00 15.15 -10.78
C ARG A 92 10.37 16.45 -11.21
N GLN A 93 9.60 16.41 -12.31
CA GLN A 93 8.88 17.60 -12.80
C GLN A 93 7.83 18.05 -11.78
N LEU A 94 7.11 17.12 -11.19
CA LEU A 94 6.12 17.43 -10.17
C LEU A 94 6.76 18.03 -8.91
N ILE A 95 7.90 17.49 -8.49
CA ILE A 95 8.66 18.03 -7.36
C ILE A 95 9.04 19.48 -7.64
N ALA A 96 9.53 19.76 -8.85
CA ALA A 96 9.92 21.11 -9.23
C ALA A 96 8.74 22.08 -9.18
N GLN A 97 7.55 21.63 -9.63
CA GLN A 97 6.33 22.46 -9.61
C GLN A 97 5.87 22.75 -8.19
N LEU A 98 5.98 21.77 -7.30
CA LEU A 98 5.48 21.88 -5.92
C LEU A 98 6.48 22.56 -4.98
N ARG A 99 7.75 22.57 -5.37
CA ARG A 99 8.79 23.17 -4.54
C ARG A 99 8.60 24.69 -4.49
N PRO A 100 8.57 25.30 -3.30
CA PRO A 100 8.44 26.74 -3.22
C PRO A 100 9.65 27.42 -3.84
N PRO A 101 9.47 28.65 -4.37
CA PRO A 101 10.60 29.39 -4.91
C PRO A 101 11.62 29.66 -3.82
N GLU A 102 12.91 29.64 -4.21
CA GLU A 102 13.96 29.89 -3.25
C GLU A 102 13.90 31.35 -2.78
N PRO A 103 14.13 31.60 -1.49
CA PRO A 103 14.21 32.97 -1.00
C PRO A 103 15.43 33.70 -1.59
N ASP A 104 15.23 34.95 -1.91
CA ASP A 104 16.31 35.79 -2.42
C ASP A 104 17.38 36.06 -1.38
#